data_065a7d5d2be5345bd63ccf05a3c07ed3
#
_entry.id   065a7d5d2be5345bd63ccf05a3c07ed3
#
_cell.length_a   1.000
_cell.length_b   1.000
_cell.length_c   1.000
_cell.angle_alpha   90.00
_cell.angle_beta   90.00
_cell.angle_gamma   90.00
#
_symmetry.space_group_name_H-M   'P 1'
#
loop_
_entity.id
_entity.type
_entity.pdbx_description
1 polymer ?
#
loop_
_entity_poly.entity_id
_entity_poly.type
_entity_poly.pdbx_seq_one_letter_code
_entity_poly.pdbx_strand_id
1 'polypeptide(L)'
;MRKRYILAGLFFALLAGAIWLWTNANREISQARPIEGASKLSVSWDEGFVPSPIEGRLNTNLFLAADANGTMHGDGGQSDTHLAAGPFGNDLEIRSRQAGNGLPRQCSTFVYRSDGRPIVMCGGLAGFRMVLLDPDTLEALAYYDLPIRPSSFEAFVKRDMGIMMNDSSGGAYMFLDNKDRLVFANSQWVVQRLVAKQRGDAWEFAVEKQWDLKPHVPNDCFNWNNWFPSGECDKITTVMPDHQGRYWWTTRKGRLGTLDPESGKVSVIRLKDEEIQNALAMDSRAVYVLSDHAQYAFAADTGGKPVQLWRSAYDRGTKRKIGSINQGSGTTPTLLGEKWITFADNADGRINIVVLRRSDGSRICAEPVFQEGASATDNSMIGWGRSIILENNAGFTSAYEQKDWNAVAGGVVRVDIRADESGCDTIWNSPLKVPSVVPKLSAENGIAYFYSFDLAKAADGQMTQDWSIVGLDFQTGKQVIKIPTGRGRKYDNNWASMSIAPNGDFYAGMTGGLVQVRQKRK
;
A
#
# COMPACT_ATOMS: atom_id res chain seq x y z
N MET A 1 -27.61 -38.21 -33.38
CA MET A 1 -27.37 -36.80 -33.70
C MET A 1 -28.10 -35.84 -32.76
N ARG A 2 -29.42 -35.91 -32.52
CA ARG A 2 -30.17 -34.95 -31.63
C ARG A 2 -29.58 -34.73 -30.23
N LYS A 3 -29.11 -35.77 -29.52
CA LYS A 3 -28.54 -35.65 -28.15
C LYS A 3 -27.24 -34.82 -28.12
N ARG A 4 -26.41 -34.88 -29.17
CA ARG A 4 -25.16 -34.10 -29.25
C ARG A 4 -25.43 -32.59 -29.42
N TYR A 5 -26.47 -32.24 -30.18
CA TYR A 5 -26.86 -30.81 -30.35
C TYR A 5 -27.50 -30.23 -29.08
N ILE A 6 -28.26 -31.04 -28.32
CA ILE A 6 -28.83 -30.63 -27.04
C ILE A 6 -27.72 -30.37 -26.00
N LEU A 7 -26.73 -31.28 -25.92
CA LEU A 7 -25.58 -31.12 -25.03
C LEU A 7 -24.70 -29.88 -25.39
N ALA A 8 -24.46 -29.67 -26.68
CA ALA A 8 -23.75 -28.49 -27.16
C ALA A 8 -24.53 -27.20 -26.84
N GLY A 9 -25.87 -27.20 -27.07
CA GLY A 9 -26.71 -26.04 -26.72
C GLY A 9 -26.71 -25.73 -25.23
N LEU A 10 -26.77 -26.76 -24.37
CA LEU A 10 -26.66 -26.59 -22.90
C LEU A 10 -25.28 -26.06 -22.49
N PHE A 11 -24.20 -26.55 -23.09
CA PHE A 11 -22.86 -26.07 -22.83
C PHE A 11 -22.71 -24.57 -23.20
N PHE A 12 -23.18 -24.17 -24.38
CA PHE A 12 -23.14 -22.76 -24.80
C PHE A 12 -24.02 -21.86 -23.92
N ALA A 13 -25.19 -22.34 -23.50
CA ALA A 13 -26.06 -21.59 -22.58
C ALA A 13 -25.43 -21.40 -21.20
N LEU A 14 -24.79 -22.46 -20.67
CA LEU A 14 -24.04 -22.38 -19.41
C LEU A 14 -22.83 -21.44 -19.51
N LEU A 15 -22.09 -21.50 -20.62
CA LEU A 15 -20.95 -20.63 -20.88
C LEU A 15 -21.40 -19.16 -21.02
N ALA A 16 -22.47 -18.89 -21.76
CA ALA A 16 -23.05 -17.55 -21.90
C ALA A 16 -23.55 -17.03 -20.55
N GLY A 17 -24.21 -17.88 -19.75
CA GLY A 17 -24.63 -17.55 -18.39
C GLY A 17 -23.45 -17.24 -17.47
N ALA A 18 -22.37 -18.02 -17.53
CA ALA A 18 -21.17 -17.79 -16.77
C ALA A 18 -20.46 -16.48 -17.18
N ILE A 19 -20.37 -16.20 -18.48
CA ILE A 19 -19.82 -14.93 -19.00
C ILE A 19 -20.68 -13.75 -18.54
N TRP A 20 -22.00 -13.88 -18.63
CA TRP A 20 -22.92 -12.81 -18.18
C TRP A 20 -22.81 -12.55 -16.67
N LEU A 21 -22.76 -13.61 -15.85
CA LEU A 21 -22.52 -13.50 -14.40
C LEU A 21 -21.18 -12.85 -14.10
N TRP A 22 -20.12 -13.24 -14.82
CA TRP A 22 -18.81 -12.69 -14.68
C TRP A 22 -18.77 -11.19 -15.05
N THR A 23 -19.36 -10.82 -16.18
CA THR A 23 -19.41 -9.40 -16.62
C THR A 23 -20.22 -8.53 -15.67
N ASN A 24 -21.36 -9.04 -15.15
CA ASN A 24 -22.15 -8.30 -14.15
C ASN A 24 -21.43 -8.18 -12.80
N ALA A 25 -20.79 -9.25 -12.34
CA ALA A 25 -20.01 -9.22 -11.10
C ALA A 25 -18.79 -8.28 -11.20
N ASN A 26 -18.28 -8.10 -12.42
CA ASN A 26 -17.15 -7.22 -12.71
C ASN A 26 -17.53 -5.78 -13.01
N ARG A 27 -18.82 -5.49 -13.21
CA ARG A 27 -19.26 -4.13 -13.52
C ARG A 27 -18.97 -3.21 -12.34
N GLU A 28 -18.36 -2.05 -12.62
CA GLU A 28 -18.23 -1.01 -11.61
C GLU A 28 -19.61 -0.45 -11.26
N ILE A 29 -19.81 -0.19 -9.97
CA ILE A 29 -21.01 0.48 -9.47
C ILE A 29 -20.73 1.96 -9.55
N SER A 30 -21.40 2.69 -10.46
CA SER A 30 -21.27 4.15 -10.53
C SER A 30 -21.77 4.80 -9.24
N GLN A 31 -22.97 4.43 -8.78
CA GLN A 31 -23.52 4.94 -7.53
C GLN A 31 -22.82 4.34 -6.32
N ALA A 32 -22.51 5.18 -5.33
CA ALA A 32 -21.94 4.72 -4.08
C ALA A 32 -22.96 3.89 -3.30
N ARG A 33 -22.57 2.67 -2.91
CA ARG A 33 -23.32 1.80 -1.99
C ARG A 33 -22.51 1.59 -0.73
N PRO A 34 -23.09 1.72 0.46
CA PRO A 34 -22.37 1.46 1.70
C PRO A 34 -21.98 -0.01 1.82
N ILE A 35 -20.85 -0.27 2.48
CA ILE A 35 -20.47 -1.62 2.88
C ILE A 35 -21.43 -2.08 3.99
N GLU A 36 -21.95 -3.29 3.88
CA GLU A 36 -22.78 -3.87 4.94
C GLU A 36 -21.96 -4.12 6.21
N GLY A 37 -22.59 -3.87 7.37
CA GLY A 37 -21.94 -4.06 8.67
C GLY A 37 -21.25 -2.80 9.19
N ALA A 38 -21.63 -1.61 8.71
CA ALA A 38 -21.16 -0.35 9.27
C ALA A 38 -21.39 -0.29 10.79
N SER A 39 -20.44 0.26 11.53
CA SER A 39 -20.52 0.39 12.98
C SER A 39 -21.67 1.31 13.40
N LYS A 40 -22.31 0.93 14.49
CA LYS A 40 -23.29 1.79 15.20
C LYS A 40 -22.69 2.44 16.46
N LEU A 41 -21.41 2.16 16.73
CA LEU A 41 -20.71 2.73 17.88
C LEU A 41 -20.37 4.20 17.59
N SER A 42 -20.36 5.00 18.62
CA SER A 42 -19.98 6.41 18.54
C SER A 42 -18.47 6.58 18.49
N VAL A 43 -18.03 7.65 17.87
CA VAL A 43 -16.65 8.13 17.96
C VAL A 43 -16.33 8.46 19.40
N SER A 44 -15.14 8.07 19.86
CA SER A 44 -14.60 8.48 21.15
C SER A 44 -13.28 9.24 20.94
N TRP A 45 -13.09 10.33 21.68
CA TRP A 45 -11.89 11.17 21.60
C TRP A 45 -11.53 11.70 22.97
N ASP A 46 -10.27 12.07 23.13
CA ASP A 46 -9.78 12.74 24.33
C ASP A 46 -10.06 14.24 24.23
N GLU A 47 -11.02 14.75 25.04
CA GLU A 47 -11.38 16.17 25.08
C GLU A 47 -10.25 17.06 25.61
N GLY A 48 -9.30 16.48 26.34
CA GLY A 48 -8.12 17.18 26.84
C GLY A 48 -6.98 17.29 25.84
N PHE A 49 -7.01 16.52 24.76
CA PHE A 49 -5.99 16.59 23.72
C PHE A 49 -6.21 17.81 22.82
N VAL A 50 -5.16 18.60 22.66
CA VAL A 50 -5.15 19.76 21.77
C VAL A 50 -4.29 19.44 20.55
N PRO A 51 -4.90 19.21 19.37
CA PRO A 51 -4.14 19.02 18.14
C PRO A 51 -3.18 20.17 17.89
N SER A 52 -1.92 19.85 17.54
CA SER A 52 -0.90 20.84 17.25
C SER A 52 0.06 20.37 16.18
N PRO A 53 0.53 21.27 15.31
CA PRO A 53 1.53 20.93 14.30
C PRO A 53 2.82 20.40 14.92
N ILE A 54 3.44 19.47 14.21
CA ILE A 54 4.75 18.92 14.56
C ILE A 54 5.78 19.31 13.50
N GLU A 55 6.98 19.71 13.95
CA GLU A 55 8.04 20.18 13.07
C GLU A 55 8.62 19.05 12.23
N GLY A 56 8.83 19.34 10.96
CA GLY A 56 9.43 18.42 9.99
C GLY A 56 9.19 18.88 8.56
N ARG A 57 9.62 18.07 7.60
CA ARG A 57 9.41 18.37 6.17
C ARG A 57 9.32 17.10 5.36
N LEU A 58 8.60 17.16 4.24
CA LEU A 58 8.54 16.12 3.23
C LEU A 58 9.83 16.07 2.40
N ASN A 59 10.14 14.90 1.87
CA ASN A 59 11.13 14.73 0.81
C ASN A 59 10.43 14.96 -0.54
N THR A 60 10.32 16.21 -0.95
CA THR A 60 9.59 16.60 -2.15
C THR A 60 10.30 16.13 -3.41
N ASN A 61 9.53 15.69 -4.39
CA ASN A 61 9.99 15.37 -5.73
C ASN A 61 9.10 16.12 -6.74
N LEU A 62 9.70 16.99 -7.55
CA LEU A 62 8.98 17.86 -8.50
C LEU A 62 8.22 17.11 -9.61
N PHE A 63 8.46 15.82 -9.78
CA PHE A 63 7.77 14.95 -10.73
C PHE A 63 6.61 14.16 -10.11
N LEU A 64 6.37 14.31 -8.81
CA LEU A 64 5.21 13.76 -8.11
C LEU A 64 4.16 14.85 -7.86
N ALA A 65 2.91 14.46 -7.67
CA ALA A 65 1.89 15.34 -7.14
C ALA A 65 2.34 15.89 -5.78
N ALA A 66 2.07 17.18 -5.54
CA ALA A 66 2.56 17.92 -4.37
C ALA A 66 1.95 17.39 -3.05
N ASP A 67 2.52 17.84 -1.92
CA ASP A 67 1.97 17.70 -0.58
C ASP A 67 1.65 16.26 -0.15
N ALA A 68 2.52 15.31 -0.51
CA ALA A 68 2.37 13.88 -0.23
C ALA A 68 1.13 13.22 -0.87
N ASN A 69 0.67 13.71 -2.01
CA ASN A 69 -0.51 13.19 -2.71
C ASN A 69 -0.17 12.22 -3.85
N GLY A 70 1.11 12.02 -4.14
CA GLY A 70 1.57 11.35 -5.35
C GLY A 70 1.75 9.85 -5.26
N THR A 71 1.87 9.25 -4.08
CA THR A 71 2.16 7.80 -3.91
C THR A 71 1.37 7.20 -2.75
N MET A 72 1.41 5.87 -2.63
CA MET A 72 0.84 5.15 -1.48
C MET A 72 1.40 5.67 -0.14
N HIS A 73 2.69 6.01 -0.11
CA HIS A 73 3.39 6.46 1.08
C HIS A 73 3.58 7.99 1.12
N GLY A 74 2.86 8.69 0.26
CA GLY A 74 2.80 10.14 0.19
C GLY A 74 3.89 10.75 -0.70
N ASP A 75 5.05 11.05 -0.14
CA ASP A 75 6.14 11.78 -0.79
C ASP A 75 7.23 10.89 -1.44
N GLY A 76 8.22 11.48 -2.07
CA GLY A 76 9.35 10.76 -2.66
C GLY A 76 10.22 10.01 -1.65
N GLY A 77 10.18 10.42 -0.39
CA GLY A 77 10.88 9.77 0.73
C GLY A 77 10.09 8.65 1.40
N GLN A 78 8.87 8.40 0.96
CA GLN A 78 7.97 7.35 1.50
C GLN A 78 7.74 7.54 3.01
N SER A 79 7.43 8.77 3.44
CA SER A 79 7.35 9.15 4.85
C SER A 79 6.07 8.72 5.55
N ASP A 80 5.05 8.32 4.81
CA ASP A 80 3.69 8.06 5.33
C ASP A 80 3.10 9.23 6.15
N THR A 81 3.56 10.45 5.83
CA THR A 81 3.16 11.69 6.50
C THR A 81 2.47 12.64 5.52
N HIS A 82 1.36 13.20 5.95
CA HIS A 82 0.59 14.22 5.23
C HIS A 82 0.63 15.55 5.98
N LEU A 83 0.63 16.67 5.23
CA LEU A 83 0.60 18.01 5.82
C LEU A 83 -0.79 18.43 6.28
N ALA A 84 -1.87 17.88 5.66
CA ALA A 84 -3.25 18.18 6.03
C ALA A 84 -3.61 17.61 7.41
N ALA A 85 -4.50 18.31 8.12
CA ALA A 85 -5.07 17.81 9.37
C ALA A 85 -5.98 16.61 9.11
N GLY A 86 -5.73 15.50 9.80
CA GLY A 86 -6.60 14.35 9.81
C GLY A 86 -7.83 14.53 10.72
N PRO A 87 -8.80 13.58 10.74
CA PRO A 87 -10.03 13.70 11.50
C PRO A 87 -9.81 13.66 13.00
N PHE A 88 -10.41 14.61 13.72
CA PHE A 88 -10.40 14.67 15.18
C PHE A 88 -11.69 15.30 15.74
N GLY A 89 -12.13 14.87 16.93
CA GLY A 89 -13.33 15.37 17.60
C GLY A 89 -14.59 14.55 17.29
N ASN A 90 -15.76 15.10 17.63
CA ASN A 90 -17.05 14.39 17.53
C ASN A 90 -17.85 14.70 16.28
N ASP A 91 -17.53 15.76 15.56
CA ASP A 91 -18.30 16.23 14.41
C ASP A 91 -17.80 15.58 13.12
N LEU A 92 -17.77 14.24 13.12
CA LEU A 92 -17.30 13.44 12.01
C LEU A 92 -18.44 12.75 11.29
N GLU A 93 -18.35 12.70 9.96
CA GLU A 93 -19.17 11.86 9.09
C GLU A 93 -18.33 10.67 8.62
N ILE A 94 -18.83 9.44 8.86
CA ILE A 94 -18.20 8.19 8.45
C ILE A 94 -19.03 7.60 7.35
N ARG A 95 -18.44 7.44 6.17
CA ARG A 95 -19.09 6.85 5.00
C ARG A 95 -18.28 5.69 4.48
N SER A 96 -18.94 4.74 3.85
CA SER A 96 -18.26 3.64 3.17
C SER A 96 -18.78 3.48 1.76
N ARG A 97 -17.90 2.97 0.87
CA ARG A 97 -18.25 2.62 -0.50
C ARG A 97 -17.85 1.17 -0.76
N GLN A 98 -18.84 0.34 -1.10
CA GLN A 98 -18.60 -1.00 -1.60
C GLN A 98 -17.92 -0.93 -2.97
N ALA A 99 -16.84 -1.67 -3.17
CA ALA A 99 -16.23 -1.85 -4.48
C ALA A 99 -16.71 -3.15 -5.13
N GLY A 100 -17.13 -3.05 -6.39
CA GLY A 100 -17.65 -4.18 -7.17
C GLY A 100 -19.12 -4.54 -6.90
N ASN A 101 -19.74 -5.18 -7.87
CA ASN A 101 -21.16 -5.54 -7.85
C ASN A 101 -21.36 -7.04 -7.57
N GLY A 102 -21.06 -7.48 -6.35
CA GLY A 102 -21.27 -8.87 -5.90
C GLY A 102 -20.03 -9.59 -5.44
N LEU A 103 -18.91 -9.56 -6.19
CA LEU A 103 -17.62 -10.06 -5.68
C LEU A 103 -16.92 -8.94 -4.90
N PRO A 104 -16.48 -9.19 -3.66
CA PRO A 104 -15.79 -8.19 -2.87
C PRO A 104 -14.47 -7.80 -3.55
N ARG A 105 -14.18 -6.50 -3.53
CA ARG A 105 -12.92 -5.93 -4.00
C ARG A 105 -12.32 -5.10 -2.88
N GLN A 106 -11.08 -5.36 -2.61
CA GLN A 106 -10.28 -4.51 -1.74
C GLN A 106 -9.88 -3.26 -2.49
N CYS A 107 -10.09 -2.09 -1.90
CA CYS A 107 -9.46 -0.86 -2.33
C CYS A 107 -8.16 -0.66 -1.52
N SER A 108 -7.11 -0.12 -2.16
CA SER A 108 -5.81 0.02 -1.49
C SER A 108 -5.22 1.41 -1.74
N THR A 109 -4.27 1.56 -2.63
CA THR A 109 -3.53 2.79 -2.86
C THR A 109 -4.42 3.95 -3.27
N PHE A 110 -4.27 5.09 -2.59
CA PHE A 110 -4.94 6.36 -2.89
C PHE A 110 -3.90 7.40 -3.33
N VAL A 111 -4.21 8.14 -4.39
CA VAL A 111 -3.47 9.33 -4.83
C VAL A 111 -4.47 10.43 -5.16
N TYR A 112 -4.09 11.69 -5.03
CA TYR A 112 -5.02 12.82 -5.18
C TYR A 112 -4.58 13.76 -6.29
N ARG A 113 -5.50 14.01 -7.20
CA ARG A 113 -5.36 15.02 -8.25
C ARG A 113 -5.30 16.43 -7.65
N SER A 114 -4.80 17.36 -8.43
CA SER A 114 -4.76 18.79 -8.06
C SER A 114 -6.14 19.40 -7.78
N ASP A 115 -7.21 18.79 -8.34
CA ASP A 115 -8.60 19.16 -8.07
C ASP A 115 -9.21 18.48 -6.82
N GLY A 116 -8.40 17.75 -6.06
CA GLY A 116 -8.79 17.04 -4.82
C GLY A 116 -9.48 15.69 -5.04
N ARG A 117 -9.73 15.27 -6.29
CA ARG A 117 -10.35 13.97 -6.56
C ARG A 117 -9.39 12.82 -6.31
N PRO A 118 -9.81 11.81 -5.51
CA PRO A 118 -9.00 10.63 -5.30
C PRO A 118 -9.04 9.69 -6.51
N ILE A 119 -7.89 9.14 -6.87
CA ILE A 119 -7.78 7.95 -7.71
C ILE A 119 -7.38 6.80 -6.80
N VAL A 120 -8.12 5.72 -6.84
CA VAL A 120 -7.91 4.54 -5.99
C VAL A 120 -7.80 3.28 -6.82
N MET A 121 -6.88 2.38 -6.44
CA MET A 121 -6.85 1.03 -7.00
C MET A 121 -7.77 0.13 -6.19
N CYS A 122 -8.73 -0.52 -6.84
CA CYS A 122 -9.60 -1.51 -6.24
C CYS A 122 -9.50 -2.83 -7.02
N GLY A 123 -9.40 -3.96 -6.31
CA GLY A 123 -9.24 -5.24 -6.98
C GLY A 123 -9.57 -6.45 -6.13
N GLY A 124 -9.70 -7.59 -6.82
CA GLY A 124 -10.00 -8.88 -6.25
C GLY A 124 -9.85 -9.99 -7.30
N LEU A 125 -10.43 -11.15 -7.06
CA LEU A 125 -10.38 -12.29 -7.99
C LEU A 125 -10.87 -11.93 -9.40
N ALA A 126 -11.85 -11.03 -9.50
CA ALA A 126 -12.43 -10.61 -10.77
C ALA A 126 -11.60 -9.56 -11.53
N GLY A 127 -10.38 -9.26 -11.07
CA GLY A 127 -9.48 -8.28 -11.66
C GLY A 127 -9.33 -7.00 -10.83
N PHE A 128 -8.45 -6.15 -11.30
CA PHE A 128 -8.09 -4.88 -10.67
C PHE A 128 -8.46 -3.71 -11.57
N ARG A 129 -8.70 -2.55 -10.98
CA ARG A 129 -9.00 -1.31 -11.72
C ARG A 129 -8.57 -0.07 -10.97
N MET A 130 -8.27 0.97 -11.72
CA MET A 130 -8.14 2.32 -11.22
C MET A 130 -9.52 2.97 -11.26
N VAL A 131 -9.93 3.64 -10.19
CA VAL A 131 -11.23 4.30 -10.07
C VAL A 131 -11.00 5.76 -9.68
N LEU A 132 -11.53 6.69 -10.47
CA LEU A 132 -11.64 8.11 -10.12
C LEU A 132 -12.93 8.29 -9.34
N LEU A 133 -12.85 8.86 -8.15
CA LEU A 133 -14.01 9.08 -7.30
C LEU A 133 -14.37 10.56 -7.18
N ASP A 134 -15.65 10.81 -7.04
CA ASP A 134 -16.12 12.07 -6.50
C ASP A 134 -15.92 12.07 -4.97
N PRO A 135 -15.21 13.05 -4.39
CA PRO A 135 -14.92 13.06 -2.96
C PRO A 135 -16.16 13.34 -2.10
N ASP A 136 -17.20 13.97 -2.65
CA ASP A 136 -18.41 14.35 -1.91
C ASP A 136 -19.47 13.25 -1.91
N THR A 137 -19.60 12.50 -3.00
CA THR A 137 -20.61 11.44 -3.14
C THR A 137 -20.04 10.03 -3.02
N LEU A 138 -18.71 9.87 -3.17
CA LEU A 138 -18.00 8.60 -3.34
C LEU A 138 -18.44 7.83 -4.60
N GLU A 139 -19.07 8.47 -5.54
CA GLU A 139 -19.43 7.85 -6.82
C GLU A 139 -18.21 7.65 -7.71
N ALA A 140 -18.22 6.58 -8.50
CA ALA A 140 -17.19 6.37 -9.50
C ALA A 140 -17.46 7.24 -10.72
N LEU A 141 -16.62 8.25 -10.94
CA LEU A 141 -16.67 9.13 -12.10
C LEU A 141 -16.11 8.46 -13.35
N ALA A 142 -15.02 7.71 -13.19
CA ALA A 142 -14.39 6.92 -14.24
C ALA A 142 -13.69 5.70 -13.65
N TYR A 143 -13.47 4.68 -14.48
CA TYR A 143 -12.63 3.55 -14.13
C TYR A 143 -11.81 3.06 -15.34
N TYR A 144 -10.69 2.39 -15.03
CA TYR A 144 -9.81 1.77 -16.01
C TYR A 144 -9.44 0.37 -15.55
N ASP A 145 -9.86 -0.65 -16.33
CA ASP A 145 -9.58 -2.06 -16.00
C ASP A 145 -8.13 -2.42 -16.30
N LEU A 146 -7.51 -3.12 -15.35
CA LEU A 146 -6.15 -3.64 -15.45
C LEU A 146 -6.19 -5.10 -15.92
N PRO A 147 -5.14 -5.58 -16.60
CA PRO A 147 -5.00 -6.98 -16.93
C PRO A 147 -5.04 -7.85 -15.66
N ILE A 148 -5.68 -9.02 -15.77
CA ILE A 148 -5.75 -9.99 -14.67
C ILE A 148 -4.33 -10.44 -14.30
N ARG A 149 -4.04 -10.47 -12.99
CA ARG A 149 -2.76 -10.97 -12.47
C ARG A 149 -2.70 -12.50 -12.59
N PRO A 150 -1.54 -13.09 -12.94
CA PRO A 150 -1.35 -14.53 -12.87
C PRO A 150 -1.67 -15.11 -11.48
N SER A 151 -1.31 -14.40 -10.41
CA SER A 151 -1.64 -14.75 -9.03
C SER A 151 -3.14 -14.83 -8.74
N SER A 152 -3.95 -13.96 -9.34
CA SER A 152 -5.43 -14.01 -9.18
C SER A 152 -6.01 -15.27 -9.82
N PHE A 153 -5.49 -15.68 -10.97
CA PHE A 153 -5.92 -16.90 -11.62
C PHE A 153 -5.48 -18.15 -10.83
N GLU A 154 -4.25 -18.17 -10.36
CA GLU A 154 -3.71 -19.24 -9.51
C GLU A 154 -4.50 -19.36 -8.19
N ALA A 155 -4.78 -18.23 -7.53
CA ALA A 155 -5.60 -18.18 -6.32
C ALA A 155 -7.01 -18.76 -6.53
N PHE A 156 -7.63 -18.46 -7.67
CA PHE A 156 -8.93 -19.01 -8.04
C PHE A 156 -8.88 -20.53 -8.22
N VAL A 157 -7.90 -21.04 -8.97
CA VAL A 157 -7.75 -22.48 -9.25
C VAL A 157 -7.43 -23.26 -7.98
N LYS A 158 -6.49 -22.77 -7.18
CA LYS A 158 -6.06 -23.42 -5.92
C LYS A 158 -7.00 -23.15 -4.75
N ARG A 159 -7.98 -22.26 -4.90
CA ARG A 159 -8.88 -21.80 -3.83
C ARG A 159 -8.11 -21.23 -2.64
N ASP A 160 -7.01 -20.56 -2.91
CA ASP A 160 -6.10 -19.97 -1.94
C ASP A 160 -5.96 -18.47 -2.21
N MET A 161 -6.67 -17.67 -1.42
CA MET A 161 -6.66 -16.21 -1.56
C MET A 161 -5.34 -15.58 -1.13
N GLY A 162 -4.55 -16.24 -0.29
CA GLY A 162 -3.23 -15.79 0.14
C GLY A 162 -2.28 -15.56 -1.04
N ILE A 163 -2.37 -16.38 -2.09
CA ILE A 163 -1.56 -16.23 -3.32
C ILE A 163 -1.78 -14.87 -3.98
N MET A 164 -3.03 -14.42 -4.07
CA MET A 164 -3.36 -13.12 -4.64
C MET A 164 -3.00 -11.97 -3.69
N MET A 165 -3.22 -12.16 -2.39
CA MET A 165 -3.00 -11.14 -1.37
C MET A 165 -1.50 -10.86 -1.16
N ASN A 166 -0.65 -11.84 -1.39
CA ASN A 166 0.80 -11.73 -1.33
C ASN A 166 1.45 -11.17 -2.62
N ASP A 167 0.63 -10.70 -3.57
CA ASP A 167 1.11 -10.14 -4.84
C ASP A 167 0.95 -8.62 -4.88
N SER A 168 2.02 -7.89 -4.61
CA SER A 168 2.09 -6.43 -4.66
C SER A 168 2.27 -5.86 -6.08
N SER A 169 2.35 -6.70 -7.13
CA SER A 169 2.53 -6.25 -8.51
C SER A 169 1.25 -5.69 -9.16
N GLY A 170 1.34 -5.32 -10.43
CA GLY A 170 0.18 -4.99 -11.26
C GLY A 170 -0.55 -3.72 -10.83
N GLY A 171 0.19 -2.68 -10.46
CA GLY A 171 -0.34 -1.32 -10.21
C GLY A 171 -0.48 -0.94 -8.73
N ALA A 172 -0.11 -1.81 -7.78
CA ALA A 172 -0.22 -1.49 -6.35
C ALA A 172 0.64 -0.26 -5.97
N TYR A 173 1.88 -0.21 -6.46
CA TYR A 173 2.78 0.94 -6.30
C TYR A 173 2.73 1.83 -7.54
N MET A 174 1.62 2.55 -7.67
CA MET A 174 1.42 3.60 -8.67
C MET A 174 1.87 4.94 -8.14
N PHE A 175 2.11 5.90 -9.04
CA PHE A 175 2.27 7.30 -8.67
C PHE A 175 1.41 8.23 -9.52
N LEU A 176 1.04 9.35 -8.95
CA LEU A 176 0.46 10.50 -9.67
C LEU A 176 1.54 11.55 -9.83
N ASP A 177 1.72 12.03 -11.05
CA ASP A 177 2.71 13.07 -11.33
C ASP A 177 2.14 14.50 -11.11
N ASN A 178 3.01 15.50 -11.19
CA ASN A 178 2.68 16.92 -11.03
C ASN A 178 1.78 17.51 -12.13
N LYS A 179 1.31 16.67 -13.08
CA LYS A 179 0.37 17.03 -14.14
C LYS A 179 -0.90 16.20 -14.10
N ASP A 180 -1.20 15.61 -12.93
CA ASP A 180 -2.34 14.72 -12.70
C ASP A 180 -2.37 13.47 -13.59
N ARG A 181 -1.19 12.97 -14.00
CA ARG A 181 -1.07 11.76 -14.81
C ARG A 181 -0.72 10.58 -13.92
N LEU A 182 -1.54 9.56 -13.98
CA LEU A 182 -1.35 8.33 -13.22
C LEU A 182 -0.37 7.41 -13.95
N VAL A 183 0.70 7.00 -13.28
CA VAL A 183 1.71 6.10 -13.84
C VAL A 183 1.80 4.83 -12.99
N PHE A 184 1.78 3.68 -13.63
CA PHE A 184 1.90 2.38 -12.99
C PHE A 184 2.42 1.32 -13.97
N ALA A 185 2.92 0.21 -13.42
CA ALA A 185 3.23 -0.98 -14.22
C ALA A 185 2.11 -2.00 -14.05
N ASN A 186 1.58 -2.53 -15.16
CA ASN A 186 0.55 -3.57 -15.12
C ASN A 186 1.16 -5.00 -15.05
N SER A 187 0.32 -6.01 -14.89
CA SER A 187 0.73 -7.42 -14.79
C SER A 187 1.26 -8.03 -16.10
N GLN A 188 1.27 -7.27 -17.19
CA GLN A 188 1.82 -7.66 -18.49
C GLN A 188 3.16 -6.97 -18.81
N TRP A 189 3.87 -6.48 -17.78
CA TRP A 189 5.17 -5.77 -17.89
C TRP A 189 5.11 -4.50 -18.76
N VAL A 190 3.96 -3.83 -18.78
CA VAL A 190 3.79 -2.55 -19.48
C VAL A 190 3.66 -1.45 -18.45
N VAL A 191 4.52 -0.45 -18.53
CA VAL A 191 4.34 0.82 -17.82
C VAL A 191 3.36 1.66 -18.61
N GLN A 192 2.31 2.14 -17.94
CA GLN A 192 1.26 2.95 -18.55
C GLN A 192 1.16 4.31 -17.85
N ARG A 193 0.89 5.35 -18.63
CA ARG A 193 0.56 6.69 -18.16
C ARG A 193 -0.85 7.02 -18.60
N LEU A 194 -1.74 7.18 -17.61
CA LEU A 194 -3.14 7.51 -17.84
C LEU A 194 -3.42 8.97 -17.49
N VAL A 195 -4.37 9.55 -18.20
CA VAL A 195 -4.94 10.86 -17.90
C VAL A 195 -6.44 10.69 -17.68
N ALA A 196 -6.96 11.22 -16.58
CA ALA A 196 -8.40 11.37 -16.39
C ALA A 196 -8.85 12.66 -17.07
N LYS A 197 -9.72 12.55 -18.06
CA LYS A 197 -10.26 13.68 -18.87
C LYS A 197 -11.74 13.82 -18.64
N GLN A 198 -12.20 15.05 -18.52
CA GLN A 198 -13.63 15.37 -18.50
C GLN A 198 -14.10 15.73 -19.90
N ARG A 199 -15.21 15.13 -20.34
CA ARG A 199 -15.89 15.44 -21.59
C ARG A 199 -17.36 15.72 -21.29
N GLY A 200 -17.73 16.99 -21.28
CA GLY A 200 -19.03 17.42 -20.77
C GLY A 200 -19.13 17.05 -19.27
N ASP A 201 -20.20 16.34 -18.91
CA ASP A 201 -20.40 15.87 -17.52
C ASP A 201 -19.75 14.51 -17.23
N ALA A 202 -19.19 13.84 -18.22
CA ALA A 202 -18.60 12.51 -18.07
C ALA A 202 -17.08 12.58 -17.92
N TRP A 203 -16.52 11.68 -17.09
CA TRP A 203 -15.10 11.46 -16.95
C TRP A 203 -14.69 10.15 -17.61
N GLU A 204 -13.50 10.13 -18.18
CA GLU A 204 -12.89 8.93 -18.74
C GLU A 204 -11.39 8.88 -18.45
N PHE A 205 -10.83 7.66 -18.30
CA PHE A 205 -9.39 7.45 -18.36
C PHE A 205 -8.96 7.20 -19.79
N ALA A 206 -7.91 7.89 -20.24
CA ALA A 206 -7.26 7.67 -21.51
C ALA A 206 -5.79 7.29 -21.30
N VAL A 207 -5.31 6.30 -22.06
CA VAL A 207 -3.89 5.98 -22.11
C VAL A 207 -3.20 7.08 -22.92
N GLU A 208 -2.33 7.85 -22.25
CA GLU A 208 -1.54 8.89 -22.91
C GLU A 208 -0.28 8.29 -23.54
N LYS A 209 0.41 7.41 -22.82
CA LYS A 209 1.63 6.74 -23.29
C LYS A 209 1.81 5.41 -22.58
N GLN A 210 2.49 4.49 -23.25
CA GLN A 210 2.84 3.20 -22.68
C GLN A 210 4.22 2.74 -23.16
N TRP A 211 4.89 1.94 -22.32
CA TRP A 211 6.22 1.41 -22.59
C TRP A 211 6.24 -0.08 -22.26
N ASP A 212 6.62 -0.90 -23.23
CA ASP A 212 6.72 -2.35 -23.07
C ASP A 212 8.08 -2.73 -22.47
N LEU A 213 8.08 -3.28 -21.26
CA LEU A 213 9.27 -3.76 -20.58
C LEU A 213 9.50 -5.28 -20.74
N LYS A 214 8.64 -6.01 -21.48
CA LYS A 214 8.81 -7.45 -21.74
C LYS A 214 10.18 -7.83 -22.30
N PRO A 215 10.81 -7.05 -23.19
CA PRO A 215 12.16 -7.38 -23.69
C PRO A 215 13.23 -7.39 -22.59
N HIS A 216 12.96 -6.77 -21.44
CA HIS A 216 13.90 -6.59 -20.33
C HIS A 216 13.61 -7.49 -19.12
N VAL A 217 12.43 -8.14 -19.09
CA VAL A 217 12.00 -9.02 -18.00
C VAL A 217 11.56 -10.36 -18.58
N PRO A 218 12.18 -11.49 -18.19
CA PRO A 218 11.76 -12.81 -18.67
C PRO A 218 10.30 -13.07 -18.35
N ASN A 219 9.55 -13.55 -19.33
CA ASN A 219 8.20 -14.04 -19.10
C ASN A 219 8.26 -15.49 -18.63
N ASP A 220 8.43 -15.70 -17.34
CA ASP A 220 8.43 -17.01 -16.69
C ASP A 220 7.09 -17.36 -16.01
N CYS A 221 6.05 -16.51 -16.17
CA CYS A 221 4.70 -16.77 -15.70
C CYS A 221 4.00 -17.88 -16.49
N PHE A 222 4.31 -17.98 -17.78
CA PHE A 222 3.79 -19.01 -18.67
C PHE A 222 4.92 -19.90 -19.11
N ASN A 223 4.90 -21.16 -18.66
CA ASN A 223 5.83 -22.13 -19.12
C ASN A 223 5.04 -23.38 -19.63
N TRP A 224 5.49 -24.00 -20.70
CA TRP A 224 4.82 -25.13 -21.33
C TRP A 224 4.62 -26.36 -20.42
N ASN A 225 5.36 -26.41 -19.31
CA ASN A 225 5.22 -27.44 -18.29
C ASN A 225 4.17 -27.09 -17.23
N ASN A 226 3.73 -25.81 -17.16
CA ASN A 226 2.66 -25.33 -16.30
C ASN A 226 1.51 -24.83 -17.17
N TRP A 227 0.46 -25.62 -17.29
CA TRP A 227 -0.77 -25.24 -18.00
C TRP A 227 -1.48 -24.02 -17.40
N PHE A 228 -1.04 -23.56 -16.22
CA PHE A 228 -1.62 -22.44 -15.50
C PHE A 228 -0.55 -21.40 -15.21
N PRO A 229 -0.88 -20.09 -15.36
CA PRO A 229 0.03 -19.01 -14.96
C PRO A 229 0.34 -19.12 -13.47
N SER A 230 1.62 -18.98 -13.12
CA SER A 230 2.08 -18.96 -11.73
C SER A 230 2.23 -17.54 -11.22
N GLY A 231 1.81 -17.31 -9.97
CA GLY A 231 2.09 -16.08 -9.25
C GLY A 231 3.57 -15.87 -8.90
N GLU A 232 4.41 -16.91 -9.04
CA GLU A 232 5.84 -16.90 -8.69
C GLU A 232 6.76 -16.36 -9.81
N CYS A 233 6.21 -15.80 -10.87
CA CYS A 233 7.01 -15.21 -11.95
C CYS A 233 7.66 -13.88 -11.58
N ASP A 234 8.63 -13.44 -12.40
CA ASP A 234 9.27 -12.14 -12.21
C ASP A 234 8.35 -11.02 -12.70
N LYS A 235 7.81 -10.25 -11.77
CA LYS A 235 6.80 -9.20 -11.99
C LYS A 235 7.36 -7.84 -11.63
N ILE A 236 6.92 -6.79 -12.34
CA ILE A 236 7.24 -5.43 -11.94
C ILE A 236 6.47 -5.12 -10.66
N THR A 237 7.20 -4.75 -9.61
CA THR A 237 6.63 -4.43 -8.29
C THR A 237 6.33 -2.95 -8.16
N THR A 238 7.23 -2.07 -8.60
CA THR A 238 7.07 -0.62 -8.47
C THR A 238 7.58 0.14 -9.68
N VAL A 239 7.05 1.35 -9.88
CA VAL A 239 7.58 2.37 -10.79
C VAL A 239 7.47 3.72 -10.12
N MET A 240 8.56 4.55 -10.15
CA MET A 240 8.59 5.87 -9.54
C MET A 240 9.53 6.82 -10.31
N PRO A 241 9.24 8.14 -10.37
CA PRO A 241 10.08 9.12 -11.04
C PRO A 241 11.22 9.56 -10.14
N ASP A 242 12.44 9.66 -10.67
CA ASP A 242 13.54 10.35 -10.00
C ASP A 242 13.43 11.90 -10.14
N HIS A 243 14.37 12.62 -9.53
CA HIS A 243 14.43 14.08 -9.58
C HIS A 243 14.84 14.66 -10.95
N GLN A 244 15.10 13.81 -11.95
CA GLN A 244 15.31 14.17 -13.36
C GLN A 244 14.10 13.78 -14.23
N GLY A 245 13.04 13.19 -13.65
CA GLY A 245 11.84 12.75 -14.34
C GLY A 245 11.98 11.39 -15.03
N ARG A 246 13.08 10.67 -14.81
CA ARG A 246 13.28 9.31 -15.30
C ARG A 246 12.51 8.36 -14.42
N TYR A 247 11.85 7.35 -14.99
CA TYR A 247 11.13 6.33 -14.23
C TYR A 247 12.09 5.22 -13.83
N TRP A 248 12.20 4.95 -12.52
CA TRP A 248 12.86 3.78 -11.96
C TRP A 248 11.82 2.70 -11.72
N TRP A 249 12.17 1.47 -12.01
CA TRP A 249 11.28 0.32 -11.82
C TRP A 249 12.05 -0.87 -11.27
N THR A 250 11.37 -1.70 -10.50
CA THR A 250 11.91 -2.93 -9.93
C THR A 250 11.03 -4.12 -10.27
N THR A 251 11.64 -5.31 -10.20
CA THR A 251 10.89 -6.57 -10.29
C THR A 251 11.09 -7.41 -9.04
N ARG A 252 10.16 -8.34 -8.82
CA ARG A 252 10.20 -9.26 -7.68
C ARG A 252 11.51 -10.02 -7.57
N LYS A 253 12.10 -10.48 -8.70
CA LYS A 253 13.33 -11.26 -8.74
C LYS A 253 14.59 -10.38 -8.95
N GLY A 254 14.61 -9.20 -8.33
CA GLY A 254 15.81 -8.37 -8.17
C GLY A 254 16.26 -7.59 -9.39
N ARG A 255 15.41 -7.37 -10.41
CA ARG A 255 15.76 -6.41 -11.48
C ARG A 255 15.50 -5.00 -11.00
N LEU A 256 16.42 -4.11 -11.32
CA LEU A 256 16.31 -2.67 -11.13
C LEU A 256 16.61 -2.00 -12.46
N GLY A 257 15.69 -1.22 -12.96
CA GLY A 257 15.83 -0.54 -14.24
C GLY A 257 15.42 0.91 -14.20
N THR A 258 15.83 1.62 -15.25
CA THR A 258 15.39 2.97 -15.56
C THR A 258 14.68 2.97 -16.90
N LEU A 259 13.75 3.89 -17.05
CA LEU A 259 13.02 4.18 -18.28
C LEU A 259 13.00 5.70 -18.47
N ASP A 260 13.54 6.18 -19.56
CA ASP A 260 13.37 7.56 -19.97
C ASP A 260 11.98 7.71 -20.61
N PRO A 261 11.05 8.47 -20.02
CA PRO A 261 9.68 8.53 -20.50
C PRO A 261 9.53 9.27 -21.83
N GLU A 262 10.52 10.06 -22.25
CA GLU A 262 10.47 10.78 -23.53
C GLU A 262 11.01 9.92 -24.67
N SER A 263 12.21 9.41 -24.55
CA SER A 263 12.86 8.58 -25.59
C SER A 263 12.40 7.12 -25.58
N GLY A 264 11.87 6.62 -24.45
CA GLY A 264 11.56 5.21 -24.25
C GLY A 264 12.79 4.33 -23.99
N LYS A 265 13.98 4.93 -23.82
CA LYS A 265 15.21 4.17 -23.53
C LYS A 265 15.13 3.50 -22.19
N VAL A 266 15.44 2.20 -22.16
CA VAL A 266 15.46 1.36 -20.95
C VAL A 266 16.88 0.90 -20.68
N SER A 267 17.26 0.93 -19.41
CA SER A 267 18.49 0.30 -18.91
C SER A 267 18.13 -0.55 -17.70
N VAL A 268 18.80 -1.70 -17.50
CA VAL A 268 18.48 -2.64 -16.42
C VAL A 268 19.74 -3.31 -15.89
N ILE A 269 19.75 -3.52 -14.57
CA ILE A 269 20.69 -4.39 -13.87
C ILE A 269 19.90 -5.46 -13.09
N ARG A 270 20.59 -6.44 -12.52
CA ARG A 270 19.99 -7.46 -11.68
C ARG A 270 20.80 -7.63 -10.40
N LEU A 271 20.15 -7.54 -9.26
CA LEU A 271 20.64 -8.02 -7.97
C LEU A 271 20.44 -9.54 -7.96
N LYS A 272 21.55 -10.26 -8.03
CA LYS A 272 21.51 -11.73 -8.20
C LYS A 272 21.04 -12.37 -6.91
N ASP A 273 20.08 -13.29 -7.04
CA ASP A 273 19.52 -14.10 -5.94
C ASP A 273 18.91 -13.26 -4.81
N GLU A 274 18.43 -12.03 -5.13
CA GLU A 274 17.73 -11.14 -4.22
C GLU A 274 16.31 -10.83 -4.72
N GLU A 275 15.38 -10.61 -3.79
CA GLU A 275 14.01 -10.19 -4.07
C GLU A 275 13.79 -8.72 -3.69
N ILE A 276 13.02 -8.00 -4.53
CA ILE A 276 12.57 -6.64 -4.24
C ILE A 276 11.05 -6.62 -4.28
N GLN A 277 10.43 -6.31 -3.16
CA GLN A 277 8.99 -6.42 -3.00
C GLN A 277 8.28 -5.07 -2.90
N ASN A 278 8.91 -4.09 -2.27
CA ASN A 278 8.28 -2.84 -1.83
C ASN A 278 8.61 -1.67 -2.76
N ALA A 279 8.06 -0.50 -2.43
CA ALA A 279 8.32 0.74 -3.16
C ALA A 279 9.78 1.20 -3.01
N LEU A 280 10.16 2.14 -3.86
CA LEU A 280 11.44 2.84 -3.83
C LEU A 280 11.29 4.14 -3.05
N ALA A 281 12.29 4.52 -2.28
CA ALA A 281 12.43 5.89 -1.79
C ALA A 281 13.49 6.63 -2.59
N MET A 282 13.38 7.95 -2.70
CA MET A 282 14.34 8.73 -3.47
C MET A 282 14.48 10.17 -3.00
N ASP A 283 15.68 10.68 -3.18
CA ASP A 283 16.00 12.10 -3.06
C ASP A 283 16.71 12.60 -4.33
N SER A 284 17.18 13.83 -4.33
CA SER A 284 17.89 14.42 -5.49
C SER A 284 19.23 13.75 -5.82
N ARG A 285 19.78 12.92 -4.93
CA ARG A 285 21.10 12.30 -5.05
C ARG A 285 21.03 10.83 -5.43
N ALA A 286 20.01 10.11 -4.93
CA ALA A 286 19.95 8.66 -5.06
C ALA A 286 18.51 8.13 -5.06
N VAL A 287 18.38 6.92 -5.59
CA VAL A 287 17.23 6.04 -5.44
C VAL A 287 17.63 4.91 -4.49
N TYR A 288 16.80 4.71 -3.48
CA TYR A 288 17.03 3.75 -2.41
C TYR A 288 16.16 2.52 -2.61
N VAL A 289 16.78 1.36 -2.61
CA VAL A 289 16.15 0.06 -2.88
C VAL A 289 16.42 -0.88 -1.72
N LEU A 290 15.38 -1.44 -1.16
CA LEU A 290 15.47 -2.45 -0.12
C LEU A 290 15.17 -3.83 -0.73
N SER A 291 16.17 -4.71 -0.73
CA SER A 291 15.98 -6.12 -1.07
C SER A 291 15.79 -6.97 0.19
N ASP A 292 15.51 -8.24 0.02
CA ASP A 292 15.46 -9.21 1.14
C ASP A 292 16.86 -9.50 1.76
N HIS A 293 17.92 -8.83 1.29
CA HIS A 293 19.31 -8.99 1.79
C HIS A 293 19.97 -7.70 2.24
N ALA A 294 19.66 -6.57 1.62
CA ALA A 294 20.36 -5.31 1.88
C ALA A 294 19.57 -4.07 1.49
N GLN A 295 19.91 -2.96 2.11
CA GLN A 295 19.56 -1.63 1.67
C GLN A 295 20.64 -1.12 0.72
N TYR A 296 20.20 -0.56 -0.40
CA TYR A 296 21.04 -0.01 -1.45
C TYR A 296 20.75 1.45 -1.70
N ALA A 297 21.75 2.18 -2.20
CA ALA A 297 21.58 3.43 -2.92
C ALA A 297 22.11 3.30 -4.34
N PHE A 298 21.36 3.81 -5.30
CA PHE A 298 21.72 3.84 -6.71
C PHE A 298 21.59 5.25 -7.27
N ALA A 299 22.42 5.54 -8.28
CA ALA A 299 22.23 6.67 -9.19
C ALA A 299 22.20 6.16 -10.63
N ALA A 300 21.69 6.96 -11.55
CA ALA A 300 21.82 6.66 -12.97
C ALA A 300 23.06 7.34 -13.54
N ASP A 301 23.84 6.60 -14.35
CA ASP A 301 24.91 7.21 -15.12
C ASP A 301 24.37 8.10 -16.27
N THR A 302 25.25 8.70 -17.05
CA THR A 302 24.87 9.55 -18.19
C THR A 302 24.07 8.81 -19.26
N GLY A 303 24.21 7.49 -19.35
CA GLY A 303 23.45 6.60 -20.23
C GLY A 303 22.10 6.17 -19.67
N GLY A 304 21.84 6.48 -18.40
CA GLY A 304 20.64 6.07 -17.66
C GLY A 304 20.77 4.71 -16.96
N LYS A 305 21.94 4.07 -16.99
CA LYS A 305 22.14 2.76 -16.35
C LYS A 305 22.24 2.92 -14.83
N PRO A 306 21.53 2.09 -14.03
CA PRO A 306 21.69 2.08 -12.56
C PRO A 306 23.13 1.73 -12.16
N VAL A 307 23.71 2.57 -11.30
CA VAL A 307 25.04 2.39 -10.70
C VAL A 307 24.90 2.39 -9.19
N GLN A 308 25.41 1.35 -8.54
CA GLN A 308 25.37 1.24 -7.09
C GLN A 308 26.33 2.24 -6.45
N LEU A 309 25.82 3.07 -5.54
CA LEU A 309 26.63 3.99 -4.73
C LEU A 309 27.15 3.30 -3.48
N TRP A 310 26.23 2.61 -2.76
CA TRP A 310 26.59 1.82 -1.59
C TRP A 310 25.59 0.66 -1.37
N ARG A 311 25.98 -0.29 -0.53
CA ARG A 311 25.19 -1.43 -0.08
C ARG A 311 25.42 -1.65 1.42
N SER A 312 24.35 -1.79 2.19
CA SER A 312 24.40 -2.11 3.62
C SER A 312 23.53 -3.33 3.91
N ALA A 313 24.17 -4.44 4.24
CA ALA A 313 23.47 -5.67 4.61
C ALA A 313 22.82 -5.52 5.99
N TYR A 314 21.72 -6.26 6.21
CA TYR A 314 21.00 -6.29 7.47
C TYR A 314 20.71 -7.73 7.92
N ASP A 315 20.22 -7.91 9.13
CA ASP A 315 19.83 -9.22 9.63
C ASP A 315 18.48 -9.63 9.04
N ARG A 316 18.48 -10.59 8.12
CA ARG A 316 17.29 -11.09 7.45
C ARG A 316 16.62 -12.25 8.18
N GLY A 317 17.12 -12.64 9.36
CA GLY A 317 16.68 -13.80 10.11
C GLY A 317 16.88 -15.13 9.40
N THR A 318 16.55 -16.22 10.07
CA THR A 318 16.69 -17.58 9.54
C THR A 318 15.46 -18.07 8.76
N LYS A 319 14.31 -17.39 8.90
CA LYS A 319 13.02 -17.80 8.29
C LYS A 319 12.10 -16.61 8.03
N ARG A 320 11.12 -16.82 7.15
CA ARG A 320 9.96 -15.93 7.03
C ARG A 320 9.11 -16.00 8.30
N LYS A 321 8.78 -14.88 8.89
CA LYS A 321 7.88 -14.77 10.04
C LYS A 321 6.41 -14.77 9.61
N ILE A 322 5.51 -15.19 10.51
CA ILE A 322 4.06 -14.97 10.32
C ILE A 322 3.81 -13.46 10.41
N GLY A 323 3.11 -12.91 9.45
CA GLY A 323 2.93 -11.46 9.29
C GLY A 323 3.89 -10.84 8.26
N SER A 324 4.72 -11.66 7.58
CA SER A 324 5.61 -11.21 6.51
C SER A 324 5.35 -11.95 5.20
N ILE A 325 5.50 -11.26 4.07
CA ILE A 325 5.28 -11.84 2.74
C ILE A 325 6.51 -12.65 2.27
N ASN A 326 7.73 -12.19 2.59
CA ASN A 326 8.98 -12.90 2.27
C ASN A 326 9.90 -13.03 3.49
N GLN A 327 11.06 -13.66 3.32
CA GLN A 327 12.15 -13.60 4.29
C GLN A 327 12.97 -12.35 4.01
N GLY A 328 13.19 -11.53 5.03
CA GLY A 328 13.87 -10.25 4.95
C GLY A 328 12.95 -9.11 5.38
N SER A 329 13.30 -7.89 5.04
CA SER A 329 12.48 -6.73 5.36
C SER A 329 11.21 -6.70 4.51
N GLY A 330 10.06 -6.53 5.16
CA GLY A 330 8.78 -6.26 4.52
C GLY A 330 8.46 -4.77 4.36
N THR A 331 9.35 -3.88 4.85
CA THR A 331 9.07 -2.44 4.87
C THR A 331 9.54 -1.74 3.60
N THR A 332 8.80 -0.71 3.18
CA THR A 332 9.33 0.28 2.23
C THR A 332 10.39 1.13 2.94
N PRO A 333 11.58 1.39 2.33
CA PRO A 333 12.57 2.26 2.94
C PRO A 333 12.01 3.68 3.08
N THR A 334 12.23 4.31 4.23
CA THR A 334 11.68 5.63 4.55
C THR A 334 12.81 6.63 4.79
N LEU A 335 12.78 7.77 4.10
CA LEU A 335 13.76 8.84 4.29
C LEU A 335 13.37 9.76 5.44
N LEU A 336 14.34 10.11 6.27
CA LEU A 336 14.19 11.00 7.41
C LEU A 336 15.06 12.25 7.21
N GLY A 337 14.41 13.40 7.19
CA GLY A 337 15.10 14.67 6.95
C GLY A 337 15.95 14.63 5.68
N GLU A 338 17.20 15.11 5.75
CA GLU A 338 18.16 15.09 4.63
C GLU A 338 19.24 14.02 4.76
N LYS A 339 19.35 13.36 5.92
CA LYS A 339 20.54 12.58 6.28
C LYS A 339 20.31 11.09 6.40
N TRP A 340 19.10 10.66 6.78
CA TRP A 340 18.89 9.29 7.23
C TRP A 340 17.89 8.53 6.38
N ILE A 341 18.03 7.22 6.38
CA ILE A 341 17.08 6.26 5.83
C ILE A 341 16.84 5.17 6.86
N THR A 342 15.61 4.73 6.97
CA THR A 342 15.19 3.70 7.93
C THR A 342 14.38 2.60 7.25
N PHE A 343 14.45 1.41 7.84
CA PHE A 343 13.64 0.24 7.50
C PHE A 343 13.64 -0.73 8.69
N ALA A 344 12.73 -1.71 8.72
CA ALA A 344 12.81 -2.80 9.68
C ALA A 344 13.62 -3.96 9.10
N ASP A 345 14.47 -4.59 9.91
CA ASP A 345 15.08 -5.86 9.56
C ASP A 345 14.11 -7.05 9.85
N ASN A 346 14.61 -8.28 9.71
CA ASN A 346 13.86 -9.49 10.05
C ASN A 346 14.60 -10.37 11.05
N ALA A 347 15.43 -9.77 11.92
CA ALA A 347 16.21 -10.48 12.92
C ALA A 347 15.35 -11.48 13.72
N ASP A 348 15.89 -12.67 14.01
CA ASP A 348 15.22 -13.68 14.83
C ASP A 348 14.95 -13.12 16.24
N GLY A 349 13.90 -13.61 16.89
CA GLY A 349 13.48 -13.11 18.19
C GLY A 349 12.74 -11.77 18.11
N ARG A 350 13.44 -10.68 17.86
CA ARG A 350 12.91 -9.32 17.73
C ARG A 350 13.43 -8.65 16.47
N ILE A 351 12.55 -8.00 15.70
CA ILE A 351 12.99 -7.13 14.61
C ILE A 351 13.60 -5.85 15.17
N ASN A 352 14.48 -5.23 14.37
CA ASN A 352 15.06 -3.94 14.69
C ASN A 352 14.56 -2.87 13.71
N ILE A 353 14.36 -1.65 14.21
CA ILE A 353 14.35 -0.45 13.39
C ILE A 353 15.80 -0.12 13.09
N VAL A 354 16.19 -0.22 11.82
CA VAL A 354 17.55 0.07 11.34
C VAL A 354 17.60 1.47 10.76
N VAL A 355 18.59 2.26 11.18
CA VAL A 355 18.83 3.60 10.65
C VAL A 355 20.22 3.68 10.06
N LEU A 356 20.29 4.14 8.79
CA LEU A 356 21.55 4.33 8.08
C LEU A 356 21.71 5.79 7.65
N ARG A 357 22.97 6.22 7.47
CA ARG A 357 23.27 7.47 6.76
C ARG A 357 23.04 7.30 5.26
N ARG A 358 22.37 8.23 4.64
CA ARG A 358 22.14 8.20 3.18
C ARG A 358 23.41 8.43 2.35
N SER A 359 24.42 9.06 2.93
CA SER A 359 25.68 9.38 2.24
C SER A 359 26.49 8.16 1.85
N ASP A 360 26.53 7.14 2.72
CA ASP A 360 27.46 6.02 2.61
C ASP A 360 26.91 4.68 3.09
N GLY A 361 25.65 4.65 3.57
CA GLY A 361 25.03 3.43 4.10
C GLY A 361 25.56 2.98 5.46
N SER A 362 26.35 3.81 6.15
CA SER A 362 26.85 3.48 7.50
C SER A 362 25.69 3.47 8.51
N ARG A 363 25.69 2.46 9.40
CA ARG A 363 24.63 2.26 10.38
C ARG A 363 24.79 3.20 11.57
N ILE A 364 23.71 3.90 11.93
CA ILE A 364 23.60 4.70 13.15
C ILE A 364 23.10 3.83 14.31
N CYS A 365 22.02 3.09 14.08
CA CYS A 365 21.46 2.19 15.08
C CYS A 365 20.74 1.00 14.43
N ALA A 366 20.51 -0.02 15.25
CA ALA A 366 19.53 -1.08 15.07
C ALA A 366 18.83 -1.23 16.42
N GLU A 367 17.65 -0.62 16.56
CA GLU A 367 16.90 -0.57 17.82
C GLU A 367 15.90 -1.73 17.84
N PRO A 368 16.04 -2.71 18.75
CA PRO A 368 15.14 -3.85 18.83
C PRO A 368 13.77 -3.43 19.36
N VAL A 369 12.70 -3.82 18.65
CA VAL A 369 11.33 -3.42 18.96
C VAL A 369 10.41 -4.60 19.19
N PHE A 370 9.32 -4.35 19.94
CA PHE A 370 8.27 -5.30 20.31
C PHE A 370 8.73 -6.44 21.25
N GLN A 371 7.88 -7.44 21.43
CA GLN A 371 8.17 -8.56 22.33
C GLN A 371 8.94 -9.66 21.59
N GLU A 372 9.88 -10.27 22.28
CA GLU A 372 10.63 -11.42 21.76
C GLU A 372 9.70 -12.57 21.38
N GLY A 373 9.91 -13.13 20.19
CA GLY A 373 9.08 -14.19 19.62
C GLY A 373 7.73 -13.73 19.05
N ALA A 374 7.35 -12.47 19.26
CA ALA A 374 6.11 -11.86 18.76
C ALA A 374 6.40 -10.50 18.10
N SER A 375 7.37 -10.47 17.17
CA SER A 375 7.90 -9.27 16.55
C SER A 375 8.08 -9.51 15.05
N ALA A 376 7.24 -8.87 14.23
CA ALA A 376 7.26 -8.91 12.77
C ALA A 376 6.55 -7.70 12.19
N THR A 377 6.94 -7.23 11.03
CA THR A 377 6.22 -6.22 10.27
C THR A 377 6.41 -6.42 8.78
N ASP A 378 5.40 -6.05 8.00
CA ASP A 378 5.42 -6.05 6.53
C ASP A 378 4.88 -4.72 5.97
N ASN A 379 4.79 -3.71 6.81
CA ASN A 379 4.32 -2.37 6.47
C ASN A 379 5.42 -1.33 6.60
N SER A 380 5.30 -0.24 5.82
CA SER A 380 6.20 0.90 5.90
C SER A 380 6.10 1.60 7.25
N MET A 381 7.11 2.41 7.52
CA MET A 381 7.22 3.22 8.73
C MET A 381 6.69 4.62 8.47
N ILE A 382 6.06 5.21 9.48
CA ILE A 382 5.91 6.65 9.51
C ILE A 382 7.28 7.26 9.84
N GLY A 383 7.72 8.23 9.01
CA GLY A 383 8.96 8.96 9.21
C GLY A 383 8.73 10.46 9.26
N TRP A 384 9.13 11.14 10.36
CA TRP A 384 9.02 12.59 10.46
C TRP A 384 10.13 13.21 11.31
N GLY A 385 10.89 14.12 10.72
CA GLY A 385 12.04 14.72 11.40
C GLY A 385 13.11 13.67 11.74
N ARG A 386 13.28 13.35 13.02
CA ARG A 386 14.15 12.30 13.54
C ARG A 386 13.38 11.11 14.10
N SER A 387 12.08 11.10 13.97
CA SER A 387 11.17 10.14 14.59
C SER A 387 10.70 9.11 13.60
N ILE A 388 10.58 7.88 14.07
CA ILE A 388 10.14 6.72 13.33
C ILE A 388 9.02 6.07 14.14
N ILE A 389 7.88 5.78 13.50
CA ILE A 389 6.82 5.01 14.15
C ILE A 389 6.58 3.75 13.34
N LEU A 390 6.49 2.62 14.04
CA LEU A 390 6.30 1.29 13.44
C LEU A 390 5.24 0.52 14.22
N GLU A 391 4.42 -0.26 13.50
CA GLU A 391 3.49 -1.22 14.09
C GLU A 391 3.96 -2.66 13.96
N ASN A 392 3.39 -3.54 14.81
CA ASN A 392 3.67 -4.97 14.88
C ASN A 392 2.57 -5.79 14.21
N ASN A 393 2.92 -6.52 13.16
CA ASN A 393 2.01 -7.40 12.44
C ASN A 393 2.14 -8.88 12.84
N ALA A 394 2.95 -9.21 13.86
CA ALA A 394 3.20 -10.59 14.26
C ALA A 394 1.90 -11.33 14.58
N GLY A 395 1.76 -12.54 14.04
CA GLY A 395 0.60 -13.40 14.22
C GLY A 395 -0.57 -13.14 13.27
N PHE A 396 -0.53 -12.11 12.43
CA PHE A 396 -1.53 -11.89 11.39
C PHE A 396 -1.11 -12.55 10.07
N THR A 397 -2.03 -13.22 9.40
CA THR A 397 -1.78 -13.88 8.12
C THR A 397 -2.44 -13.12 6.96
N SER A 398 -3.75 -13.08 6.93
CA SER A 398 -4.55 -12.28 6.00
C SER A 398 -6.02 -12.25 6.45
N ALA A 399 -6.81 -11.33 5.93
CA ALA A 399 -8.26 -11.26 6.18
C ALA A 399 -9.01 -12.57 5.82
N TYR A 400 -8.44 -13.41 4.98
CA TYR A 400 -9.06 -14.65 4.49
C TYR A 400 -8.57 -15.90 5.19
N GLU A 401 -7.37 -15.88 5.78
CA GLU A 401 -6.71 -17.04 6.38
C GLU A 401 -6.64 -16.96 7.91
N GLN A 402 -6.77 -15.76 8.51
CA GLN A 402 -6.69 -15.56 9.96
C GLN A 402 -7.80 -16.32 10.68
N LYS A 403 -7.40 -17.30 11.49
CA LYS A 403 -8.33 -18.13 12.28
C LYS A 403 -8.34 -17.71 13.75
N ASP A 404 -7.16 -17.51 14.32
CA ASP A 404 -7.02 -17.10 15.72
C ASP A 404 -6.61 -15.62 15.81
N TRP A 405 -7.57 -14.76 16.06
CA TRP A 405 -7.36 -13.33 16.22
C TRP A 405 -6.71 -12.94 17.54
N ASN A 406 -6.71 -13.86 18.55
CA ASN A 406 -5.98 -13.63 19.79
C ASN A 406 -4.46 -13.73 19.57
N ALA A 407 -4.02 -14.51 18.59
CA ALA A 407 -2.61 -14.66 18.22
C ALA A 407 -2.00 -13.40 17.59
N VAL A 408 -2.83 -12.44 17.14
CA VAL A 408 -2.34 -11.15 16.61
C VAL A 408 -1.72 -10.36 17.76
N ALA A 409 -0.42 -10.13 17.67
CA ALA A 409 0.31 -9.36 18.66
C ALA A 409 -0.06 -7.86 18.58
N GLY A 410 0.00 -7.18 19.70
CA GLY A 410 -0.07 -5.73 19.75
C GLY A 410 1.31 -5.11 19.64
N GLY A 411 1.32 -3.83 19.39
CA GLY A 411 2.52 -3.01 19.44
C GLY A 411 2.53 -1.92 18.39
N VAL A 412 2.67 -0.68 18.84
CA VAL A 412 3.11 0.46 18.06
C VAL A 412 4.21 1.13 18.85
N VAL A 413 5.32 1.45 18.21
CA VAL A 413 6.49 2.04 18.86
C VAL A 413 6.93 3.30 18.14
N ARG A 414 7.36 4.30 18.91
CA ARG A 414 8.14 5.43 18.37
C ARG A 414 9.58 5.32 18.85
N VAL A 415 10.49 5.44 17.87
CA VAL A 415 11.94 5.50 18.06
C VAL A 415 12.45 6.80 17.46
N ASP A 416 13.28 7.51 18.21
CA ASP A 416 13.92 8.76 17.74
C ASP A 416 15.43 8.57 17.59
N ILE A 417 15.98 9.12 16.51
CA ILE A 417 17.44 9.22 16.32
C ILE A 417 17.97 10.28 17.30
N ARG A 418 19.01 9.96 18.07
CA ARG A 418 19.65 10.93 18.97
C ARG A 418 20.19 12.12 18.19
N ALA A 419 20.21 13.30 18.84
CA ALA A 419 20.65 14.53 18.19
C ALA A 419 22.12 14.50 17.75
N ASP A 420 22.97 13.79 18.48
CA ASP A 420 24.39 13.59 18.21
C ASP A 420 24.69 12.42 17.28
N GLU A 421 23.64 11.73 16.78
CA GLU A 421 23.73 10.54 15.93
C GLU A 421 24.48 9.36 16.59
N SER A 422 24.59 9.32 17.93
CA SER A 422 25.25 8.23 18.67
C SER A 422 24.41 6.95 18.75
N GLY A 423 23.15 6.99 18.34
CA GLY A 423 22.21 5.88 18.40
C GLY A 423 20.75 6.33 18.29
N CYS A 424 19.86 5.44 18.72
CA CYS A 424 18.42 5.69 18.75
C CYS A 424 17.87 5.40 20.16
N ASP A 425 16.72 5.99 20.48
CA ASP A 425 16.01 5.76 21.74
C ASP A 425 14.54 5.42 21.45
N THR A 426 14.02 4.42 22.11
CA THR A 426 12.57 4.17 22.17
C THR A 426 11.92 5.23 23.04
N ILE A 427 11.02 6.02 22.47
CA ILE A 427 10.34 7.13 23.15
C ILE A 427 9.08 6.65 23.86
N TRP A 428 8.26 5.87 23.15
CA TRP A 428 7.07 5.27 23.71
C TRP A 428 6.68 3.97 23.01
N ASN A 429 5.91 3.14 23.71
CA ASN A 429 5.26 1.93 23.22
C ASN A 429 3.77 1.98 23.53
N SER A 430 2.94 1.62 22.57
CA SER A 430 1.50 1.42 22.72
C SER A 430 1.15 -0.05 22.51
N PRO A 431 0.27 -0.64 23.32
CA PRO A 431 -0.17 -2.03 23.16
C PRO A 431 -1.22 -2.22 22.04
N LEU A 432 -1.52 -1.17 21.27
CA LEU A 432 -2.54 -1.20 20.24
C LEU A 432 -2.30 -2.36 19.26
N LYS A 433 -3.34 -3.14 18.98
CA LYS A 433 -3.31 -4.22 17.99
C LYS A 433 -3.55 -3.66 16.60
N VAL A 434 -2.52 -3.69 15.78
CA VAL A 434 -2.57 -3.25 14.39
C VAL A 434 -2.17 -4.43 13.51
N PRO A 435 -3.13 -5.24 13.00
CA PRO A 435 -2.80 -6.48 12.28
C PRO A 435 -2.11 -6.22 10.95
N SER A 436 -2.52 -5.17 10.27
CA SER A 436 -1.97 -4.79 8.97
C SER A 436 -2.53 -3.44 8.55
N VAL A 437 -1.71 -2.49 8.21
CA VAL A 437 -2.14 -1.23 7.57
C VAL A 437 -0.90 -0.45 7.14
N VAL A 438 -1.00 0.32 6.07
CA VAL A 438 -0.03 1.40 5.84
C VAL A 438 -0.52 2.63 6.61
N PRO A 439 0.06 2.91 7.80
CA PRO A 439 -0.42 3.96 8.71
C PRO A 439 -0.15 5.34 8.14
N LYS A 440 -0.74 6.38 8.74
CA LYS A 440 -0.51 7.77 8.31
C LYS A 440 -0.33 8.70 9.49
N LEU A 441 0.58 9.65 9.33
CA LEU A 441 0.76 10.76 10.24
C LEU A 441 0.18 12.04 9.63
N SER A 442 -0.60 12.77 10.40
CA SER A 442 -0.94 14.15 10.11
C SER A 442 0.05 15.05 10.82
N ALA A 443 0.88 15.76 10.06
CA ALA A 443 1.83 16.71 10.62
C ALA A 443 1.15 17.95 11.22
N GLU A 444 -0.01 18.35 10.67
CA GLU A 444 -0.77 19.52 11.11
C GLU A 444 -1.40 19.35 12.49
N ASN A 445 -1.87 18.15 12.82
CA ASN A 445 -2.53 17.90 14.11
C ASN A 445 -1.75 16.99 15.07
N GLY A 446 -0.58 16.48 14.65
CA GLY A 446 0.27 15.63 15.48
C GLY A 446 -0.33 14.27 15.85
N ILE A 447 -1.18 13.72 15.00
CA ILE A 447 -1.84 12.41 15.23
C ILE A 447 -1.36 11.39 14.23
N ALA A 448 -0.88 10.25 14.72
CA ALA A 448 -0.58 9.06 13.93
C ALA A 448 -1.80 8.12 13.93
N TYR A 449 -2.30 7.80 12.73
CA TYR A 449 -3.50 6.99 12.54
C TYR A 449 -3.15 5.57 12.16
N PHE A 450 -3.84 4.63 12.81
CA PHE A 450 -3.71 3.19 12.62
C PHE A 450 -5.09 2.56 12.41
N TYR A 451 -5.12 1.34 11.87
CA TYR A 451 -6.34 0.56 11.75
C TYR A 451 -6.29 -0.62 12.71
N SER A 452 -7.23 -0.68 13.62
CA SER A 452 -7.24 -1.61 14.76
C SER A 452 -8.57 -2.34 14.88
N PHE A 453 -8.60 -3.39 15.68
CA PHE A 453 -9.81 -4.15 15.95
C PHE A 453 -9.97 -4.48 17.43
N ASP A 454 -11.23 -4.60 17.85
CA ASP A 454 -11.60 -5.28 19.08
C ASP A 454 -12.32 -6.59 18.75
N LEU A 455 -12.12 -7.60 19.60
CA LEU A 455 -12.89 -8.84 19.48
C LEU A 455 -14.28 -8.65 20.08
N ALA A 456 -15.30 -9.02 19.33
CA ALA A 456 -16.69 -8.92 19.71
C ALA A 456 -17.43 -10.24 19.40
N LYS A 457 -18.58 -10.46 20.03
CA LYS A 457 -19.48 -11.56 19.67
C LYS A 457 -20.52 -11.05 18.66
N ALA A 458 -20.66 -11.77 17.56
CA ALA A 458 -21.75 -11.57 16.61
C ALA A 458 -23.08 -12.10 17.19
N ALA A 459 -24.20 -11.80 16.53
CA ALA A 459 -25.53 -12.23 16.98
C ALA A 459 -25.71 -13.75 17.03
N ASP A 460 -24.97 -14.49 16.22
CA ASP A 460 -24.91 -15.95 16.21
C ASP A 460 -23.95 -16.54 17.26
N GLY A 461 -23.34 -15.69 18.10
CA GLY A 461 -22.39 -16.07 19.15
C GLY A 461 -20.97 -16.31 18.68
N GLN A 462 -20.68 -16.23 17.38
CA GLN A 462 -19.32 -16.37 16.84
C GLN A 462 -18.49 -15.12 17.14
N MET A 463 -17.17 -15.33 17.30
CA MET A 463 -16.23 -14.21 17.45
C MET A 463 -16.06 -13.47 16.12
N THR A 464 -16.10 -12.17 16.17
CA THR A 464 -15.92 -11.26 15.03
C THR A 464 -15.05 -10.06 15.44
N GLN A 465 -14.72 -9.19 14.52
CA GLN A 465 -13.90 -8.01 14.73
C GLN A 465 -14.75 -6.74 14.57
N ASP A 466 -14.69 -5.85 15.55
CA ASP A 466 -15.15 -4.46 15.43
C ASP A 466 -13.95 -3.59 15.07
N TRP A 467 -13.97 -3.07 13.86
CA TRP A 467 -12.87 -2.33 13.27
C TRP A 467 -12.98 -0.83 13.53
N SER A 468 -11.84 -0.20 13.76
CA SER A 468 -11.75 1.24 14.01
C SER A 468 -10.48 1.85 13.44
N ILE A 469 -10.57 3.11 12.99
CA ILE A 469 -9.41 3.97 12.86
C ILE A 469 -9.08 4.50 14.25
N VAL A 470 -7.82 4.37 14.67
CA VAL A 470 -7.32 4.82 15.97
C VAL A 470 -6.21 5.82 15.75
N GLY A 471 -6.35 7.02 16.34
CA GLY A 471 -5.31 8.03 16.37
C GLY A 471 -4.54 8.00 17.69
N LEU A 472 -3.21 7.97 17.58
CA LEU A 472 -2.29 8.11 18.69
C LEU A 472 -1.62 9.48 18.64
N ASP A 473 -1.51 10.15 19.78
CA ASP A 473 -0.70 11.35 19.91
C ASP A 473 0.77 11.04 19.56
N PHE A 474 1.30 11.75 18.61
CA PHE A 474 2.68 11.59 18.15
C PHE A 474 3.69 11.71 19.29
N GLN A 475 3.46 12.61 20.25
CA GLN A 475 4.41 12.87 21.33
C GLN A 475 4.40 11.79 22.40
N THR A 476 3.23 11.27 22.76
CA THR A 476 3.07 10.42 23.96
C THR A 476 2.68 8.98 23.66
N GLY A 477 2.23 8.67 22.43
CA GLY A 477 1.70 7.36 22.07
C GLY A 477 0.34 7.03 22.67
N LYS A 478 -0.30 7.98 23.37
CA LYS A 478 -1.64 7.80 23.95
C LYS A 478 -2.70 7.83 22.86
N GLN A 479 -3.72 7.01 22.99
CA GLN A 479 -4.88 7.07 22.13
C GLN A 479 -5.65 8.36 22.39
N VAL A 480 -5.83 9.18 21.33
CA VAL A 480 -6.56 10.46 21.40
C VAL A 480 -7.89 10.41 20.65
N ILE A 481 -8.04 9.47 19.71
CA ILE A 481 -9.33 9.27 19.02
C ILE A 481 -9.49 7.80 18.60
N LYS A 482 -10.75 7.32 18.61
CA LYS A 482 -11.17 6.06 18.03
C LYS A 482 -12.44 6.27 17.23
N ILE A 483 -12.38 5.93 15.95
CA ILE A 483 -13.45 6.12 14.96
C ILE A 483 -13.91 4.73 14.50
N PRO A 484 -15.03 4.19 15.01
CA PRO A 484 -15.54 2.89 14.61
C PRO A 484 -15.99 2.92 13.15
N THR A 485 -15.54 1.95 12.36
CA THR A 485 -15.85 1.87 10.91
C THR A 485 -16.89 0.81 10.60
N GLY A 486 -16.71 -0.42 11.10
CA GLY A 486 -17.64 -1.49 10.86
C GLY A 486 -17.22 -2.83 11.44
N ARG A 487 -17.98 -3.88 11.15
CA ARG A 487 -17.84 -5.20 11.73
C ARG A 487 -17.56 -6.27 10.69
N GLY A 488 -16.66 -7.21 11.04
CA GLY A 488 -16.37 -8.41 10.27
C GLY A 488 -15.43 -8.18 9.08
N ARG A 489 -15.23 -9.25 8.30
CA ARG A 489 -14.18 -9.30 7.27
C ARG A 489 -14.27 -8.21 6.20
N LYS A 490 -15.47 -7.74 5.83
CA LYS A 490 -15.60 -6.68 4.82
C LYS A 490 -14.92 -5.36 5.23
N TYR A 491 -14.72 -5.17 6.53
CA TYR A 491 -14.05 -4.01 7.12
C TYR A 491 -12.59 -4.28 7.50
N ASP A 492 -12.06 -5.48 7.23
CA ASP A 492 -10.63 -5.75 7.40
C ASP A 492 -9.82 -4.95 6.39
N ASN A 493 -8.78 -4.28 6.86
CA ASN A 493 -7.91 -3.45 6.02
C ASN A 493 -6.96 -4.29 5.14
N ASN A 494 -6.46 -5.40 5.65
CA ASN A 494 -5.63 -6.38 4.92
C ASN A 494 -4.53 -5.75 4.07
N TRP A 495 -3.58 -5.06 4.70
CA TRP A 495 -2.45 -4.32 4.11
C TRP A 495 -2.82 -3.20 3.12
N ALA A 496 -4.06 -2.76 3.07
CA ALA A 496 -4.41 -1.57 2.30
C ALA A 496 -3.84 -0.31 2.97
N SER A 497 -3.62 0.73 2.18
CA SER A 497 -3.21 2.01 2.73
C SER A 497 -4.39 2.77 3.34
N MET A 498 -4.06 3.60 4.32
CA MET A 498 -4.84 4.79 4.66
C MET A 498 -4.25 6.00 3.94
N SER A 499 -4.98 7.10 3.89
CA SER A 499 -4.49 8.35 3.30
C SER A 499 -5.28 9.54 3.80
N ILE A 500 -4.63 10.71 3.91
CA ILE A 500 -5.26 11.99 4.23
C ILE A 500 -5.25 12.83 2.94
N ALA A 501 -6.42 13.17 2.46
CA ALA A 501 -6.57 14.03 1.29
C ALA A 501 -6.17 15.49 1.57
N PRO A 502 -5.88 16.31 0.54
CA PRO A 502 -5.50 17.71 0.73
C PRO A 502 -6.51 18.55 1.54
N ASN A 503 -7.78 18.18 1.50
CA ASN A 503 -8.88 18.84 2.23
C ASN A 503 -9.10 18.28 3.65
N GLY A 504 -8.26 17.33 4.12
CA GLY A 504 -8.37 16.69 5.42
C GLY A 504 -9.30 15.46 5.46
N ASP A 505 -9.99 15.13 4.37
CA ASP A 505 -10.77 13.88 4.29
C ASP A 505 -9.83 12.69 4.43
N PHE A 506 -10.22 11.73 5.25
CA PHE A 506 -9.43 10.54 5.54
C PHE A 506 -10.01 9.33 4.83
N TYR A 507 -9.17 8.59 4.13
CA TYR A 507 -9.57 7.38 3.43
C TYR A 507 -8.84 6.16 3.97
N ALA A 508 -9.53 5.04 4.04
CA ALA A 508 -8.95 3.75 4.39
C ALA A 508 -9.49 2.66 3.47
N GLY A 509 -8.60 1.86 2.91
CA GLY A 509 -8.98 0.73 2.07
C GLY A 509 -9.40 -0.47 2.92
N MET A 510 -10.40 -1.22 2.41
CA MET A 510 -11.01 -2.38 3.07
C MET A 510 -11.19 -3.52 2.07
N THR A 511 -11.29 -4.75 2.55
CA THR A 511 -11.59 -5.91 1.70
C THR A 511 -12.95 -5.81 1.01
N GLY A 512 -13.89 -5.04 1.55
CA GLY A 512 -15.19 -4.77 0.94
C GLY A 512 -15.26 -3.50 0.10
N GLY A 513 -14.19 -2.69 0.06
CA GLY A 513 -14.18 -1.39 -0.62
C GLY A 513 -13.31 -0.35 0.09
N LEU A 514 -13.89 0.76 0.48
CA LEU A 514 -13.22 1.83 1.22
C LEU A 514 -14.14 2.50 2.25
N VAL A 515 -13.54 3.13 3.24
CA VAL A 515 -14.18 4.04 4.20
C VAL A 515 -13.60 5.43 4.02
N GLN A 516 -14.45 6.45 4.10
CA GLN A 516 -14.09 7.86 4.19
C GLN A 516 -14.56 8.41 5.53
N VAL A 517 -13.70 9.18 6.19
CA VAL A 517 -14.03 9.98 7.38
C VAL A 517 -13.76 11.43 7.07
N ARG A 518 -14.72 12.30 7.31
CA ARG A 518 -14.56 13.75 7.11
C ARG A 518 -15.20 14.55 8.22
N GLN A 519 -14.78 15.79 8.40
CA GLN A 519 -15.50 16.74 9.23
C GLN A 519 -16.87 17.03 8.60
N LYS A 520 -17.95 17.03 9.40
CA LYS A 520 -19.24 17.46 8.90
C LYS A 520 -19.15 18.91 8.42
N ARG A 521 -19.58 19.13 7.20
CA ARG A 521 -19.71 20.49 6.67
C ARG A 521 -20.96 21.12 7.29
N LYS A 522 -20.79 22.27 7.97
CA LYS A 522 -21.91 23.05 8.53
C LYS A 522 -22.76 23.69 7.44
#